data_5a23b691158cf9d17b808a2f6ba50883
#
_entry.id   5a23b691158cf9d17b808a2f6ba50883
#
_cell.length_a   1.000
_cell.length_b   1.000
_cell.length_c   1.000
_cell.angle_alpha   90.00
_cell.angle_beta   90.00
_cell.angle_gamma   90.00
#
_symmetry.space_group_name_H-M   'P 1'
#
loop_
_entity.id
_entity.type
_entity.pdbx_description
1 polymer ?
#
loop_
_entity_poly.entity_id
_entity_poly.type
_entity_poly.pdbx_seq_one_letter_code
_entity_poly.pdbx_strand_id
1 'polypeptide(L)'
;MLSKLSFLVCTIFLLFISCKEKKTPTPSDYSLEFPQTPQTLTLLFCGDIIQHLPQIYSAHEPSEQDYKYRKCFRYIAPYWADADFVIANLETTLGNKDFTGYPRFCSPWQVVRDLHDLGVTTFVTANNHCCDGLGEGITNTIHYLDSLGIPHTGIFTDTLSYRKRHPLYLQKDGFKIALLNYTYGTNGLPIPKGFVVSLIDTTAIKKDIRQTRRDSATNVIAFMHWGYEYHNFPNKEQRALGKWLHEQGVDIVIGSHPHVVQPIEYYTLGKDTLGITVFSLGNFISNQSQQGTEGGICIRLTLTKPQHLPTRYQMEPIKFYMYRPYEAGRRRYYVVPERLVDSIIKDNRLPKSRNFFRKTDSILKSTKTFSF
;
A
#
# COMPACT_ATOMS: atom_id res chain seq x y z
N MET A 1 -87.65 -39.93 58.76
CA MET A 1 -87.69 -39.46 57.34
C MET A 1 -86.29 -38.99 56.94
N LEU A 2 -85.72 -39.79 56.18
CA LEU A 2 -84.55 -39.68 55.26
C LEU A 2 -83.39 -38.72 55.63
N SER A 3 -82.36 -39.37 56.15
CA SER A 3 -81.02 -38.91 56.35
C SER A 3 -80.25 -38.77 54.97
N LYS A 4 -79.59 -37.71 54.77
CA LYS A 4 -78.60 -37.61 53.68
C LYS A 4 -77.17 -37.77 54.21
N LEU A 5 -76.57 -38.86 53.84
CA LEU A 5 -75.20 -39.20 54.11
C LEU A 5 -74.31 -38.45 53.07
N SER A 6 -73.45 -37.57 53.51
CA SER A 6 -72.49 -36.92 52.65
C SER A 6 -71.14 -37.64 52.73
N PHE A 7 -70.70 -38.23 51.61
CA PHE A 7 -69.35 -38.79 51.44
C PHE A 7 -68.33 -37.71 51.22
N LEU A 8 -67.32 -37.61 52.10
CA LEU A 8 -66.19 -36.79 51.98
C LEU A 8 -65.08 -37.53 51.18
N VAL A 9 -64.86 -37.18 49.93
CA VAL A 9 -63.80 -37.78 49.16
C VAL A 9 -62.50 -36.93 49.41
N CYS A 10 -61.56 -37.56 50.14
CA CYS A 10 -60.22 -36.97 50.34
C CYS A 10 -59.35 -37.24 49.17
N THR A 11 -59.13 -36.24 48.33
CA THR A 11 -58.20 -36.31 47.16
C THR A 11 -56.76 -36.01 47.63
N ILE A 12 -55.92 -37.03 47.72
CA ILE A 12 -54.51 -36.91 48.05
C ILE A 12 -53.79 -36.43 46.76
N PHE A 13 -53.30 -35.16 46.74
CA PHE A 13 -52.43 -34.62 45.72
C PHE A 13 -50.97 -35.06 46.01
N LEU A 14 -50.48 -36.04 45.25
CA LEU A 14 -49.08 -36.42 45.24
C LEU A 14 -48.32 -35.40 44.43
N LEU A 15 -47.63 -34.49 45.11
CA LEU A 15 -46.61 -33.57 44.48
C LEU A 15 -45.38 -34.39 44.12
N PHE A 16 -45.25 -34.70 42.81
CA PHE A 16 -43.98 -35.15 42.24
C PHE A 16 -43.00 -33.95 42.16
N ILE A 17 -42.10 -33.87 43.12
CA ILE A 17 -40.94 -32.99 43.06
C ILE A 17 -39.97 -33.66 42.10
N SER A 18 -39.94 -33.20 40.82
CA SER A 18 -38.92 -33.57 39.82
C SER A 18 -37.62 -32.89 40.23
N CYS A 19 -36.74 -33.59 40.93
CA CYS A 19 -35.35 -33.19 41.07
C CYS A 19 -34.68 -33.25 39.67
N LYS A 20 -34.54 -32.10 38.99
CA LYS A 20 -33.60 -32.01 37.89
C LYS A 20 -32.17 -32.16 38.42
N GLU A 21 -31.58 -33.33 38.19
CA GLU A 21 -30.17 -33.53 38.42
C GLU A 21 -29.41 -32.46 37.60
N LYS A 22 -28.68 -31.57 38.28
CA LYS A 22 -27.68 -30.73 37.64
C LYS A 22 -26.60 -31.67 37.15
N LYS A 23 -26.56 -31.90 35.81
CA LYS A 23 -25.43 -32.56 35.18
C LYS A 23 -24.19 -31.78 35.57
N THR A 24 -23.30 -32.37 36.32
CA THR A 24 -21.93 -31.90 36.51
C THR A 24 -21.25 -31.88 35.11
N PRO A 25 -20.68 -30.76 34.68
CA PRO A 25 -20.01 -30.72 33.39
C PRO A 25 -18.90 -31.77 33.38
N THR A 26 -18.90 -32.57 32.33
CA THR A 26 -17.82 -33.55 32.10
C THR A 26 -16.52 -32.82 31.71
N PRO A 27 -15.32 -33.36 31.96
CA PRO A 27 -14.05 -32.73 31.56
C PRO A 27 -13.96 -32.40 30.07
N SER A 28 -14.80 -33.02 29.22
CA SER A 28 -14.89 -32.73 27.78
C SER A 28 -15.67 -31.42 27.46
N ASP A 29 -16.41 -30.87 28.42
CA ASP A 29 -17.15 -29.61 28.21
C ASP A 29 -16.27 -28.36 28.42
N TYR A 30 -15.05 -28.54 28.91
CA TYR A 30 -14.02 -27.52 28.97
C TYR A 30 -13.09 -27.69 27.77
N SER A 31 -13.51 -27.23 26.56
CA SER A 31 -12.58 -26.97 25.51
C SER A 31 -11.67 -25.84 26.00
N LEU A 32 -10.43 -26.19 26.39
CA LEU A 32 -9.37 -25.22 26.58
C LEU A 32 -9.15 -24.61 25.21
N GLU A 33 -9.80 -23.47 24.91
CA GLU A 33 -9.42 -22.62 23.80
C GLU A 33 -8.00 -22.16 24.11
N PHE A 34 -7.01 -22.86 23.55
CA PHE A 34 -5.65 -22.37 23.54
C PHE A 34 -5.67 -21.01 22.86
N PRO A 35 -5.02 -19.97 23.44
CA PRO A 35 -4.94 -18.67 22.80
C PRO A 35 -4.34 -18.86 21.40
N GLN A 36 -5.16 -18.68 20.38
CA GLN A 36 -4.68 -18.75 18.99
C GLN A 36 -3.64 -17.67 18.80
N THR A 37 -2.52 -18.02 18.17
CA THR A 37 -1.48 -17.07 17.83
C THR A 37 -2.10 -15.90 17.05
N PRO A 38 -1.85 -14.64 17.43
CA PRO A 38 -2.39 -13.50 16.71
C PRO A 38 -2.04 -13.59 15.22
N GLN A 39 -3.02 -13.38 14.36
CA GLN A 39 -2.79 -13.31 12.91
C GLN A 39 -1.99 -12.04 12.61
N THR A 40 -0.97 -12.16 11.77
CA THR A 40 -0.14 -11.04 11.34
C THR A 40 -0.11 -10.96 9.82
N LEU A 41 -0.05 -9.74 9.30
CA LEU A 41 0.13 -9.44 7.88
C LEU A 41 1.16 -8.33 7.74
N THR A 42 2.15 -8.52 6.89
CA THR A 42 3.19 -7.52 6.61
C THR A 42 3.04 -6.97 5.20
N LEU A 43 2.78 -5.67 5.10
CA LEU A 43 2.77 -4.91 3.86
C LEU A 43 4.02 -4.05 3.76
N LEU A 44 4.56 -3.90 2.56
CA LEU A 44 5.66 -2.99 2.29
C LEU A 44 5.29 -2.06 1.14
N PHE A 45 5.43 -0.75 1.36
CA PHE A 45 5.09 0.28 0.38
C PHE A 45 6.36 0.93 -0.14
N CYS A 46 6.51 1.00 -1.47
CA CYS A 46 7.60 1.69 -2.18
C CYS A 46 7.05 2.91 -2.92
N GLY A 47 7.87 3.97 -3.00
CA GLY A 47 7.52 5.23 -3.67
C GLY A 47 7.58 5.17 -5.19
N ASP A 48 7.95 6.29 -5.80
CA ASP A 48 7.80 6.56 -7.22
C ASP A 48 8.87 5.83 -8.07
N ILE A 49 8.41 4.96 -8.96
CA ILE A 49 9.23 4.28 -9.97
C ILE A 49 9.16 5.07 -11.27
N ILE A 50 10.16 5.90 -11.50
CA ILE A 50 10.29 6.73 -12.69
C ILE A 50 11.48 6.26 -13.52
N GLN A 51 11.32 6.21 -14.84
CA GLN A 51 12.40 5.78 -15.75
C GLN A 51 12.77 6.90 -16.72
N HIS A 52 13.84 7.62 -16.41
CA HIS A 52 14.46 8.57 -17.35
C HIS A 52 15.33 7.83 -18.37
N LEU A 53 15.57 8.43 -19.53
CA LEU A 53 16.41 7.83 -20.59
C LEU A 53 17.76 7.29 -20.08
N PRO A 54 18.53 7.99 -19.20
CA PRO A 54 19.78 7.43 -18.69
C PRO A 54 19.61 6.11 -17.89
N GLN A 55 18.45 5.90 -17.23
CA GLN A 55 18.15 4.65 -16.54
C GLN A 55 17.82 3.54 -17.53
N ILE A 56 17.05 3.85 -18.58
CA ILE A 56 16.71 2.93 -19.66
C ILE A 56 18.00 2.48 -20.38
N TYR A 57 18.88 3.42 -20.72
CA TYR A 57 20.18 3.09 -21.33
C TYR A 57 21.08 2.27 -20.39
N SER A 58 21.03 2.53 -19.09
CA SER A 58 21.74 1.75 -18.08
C SER A 58 21.28 0.31 -18.01
N ALA A 59 19.98 0.08 -18.19
CA ALA A 59 19.37 -1.25 -18.12
C ALA A 59 19.51 -2.06 -19.42
N HIS A 60 19.77 -1.38 -20.56
CA HIS A 60 19.87 -2.04 -21.86
C HIS A 60 21.09 -2.96 -21.92
N GLU A 61 20.87 -4.23 -22.28
CA GLU A 61 21.91 -5.23 -22.54
C GLU A 61 21.89 -5.61 -24.03
N PRO A 62 22.73 -4.95 -24.88
CA PRO A 62 22.67 -5.08 -26.34
C PRO A 62 22.88 -6.53 -26.85
N SER A 63 23.72 -7.31 -26.17
CA SER A 63 24.00 -8.70 -26.53
C SER A 63 22.80 -9.62 -26.41
N GLU A 64 21.82 -9.25 -25.58
CA GLU A 64 20.59 -10.04 -25.33
C GLU A 64 19.34 -9.35 -25.91
N GLN A 65 19.48 -8.15 -26.45
CA GLN A 65 18.39 -7.31 -26.92
C GLN A 65 17.28 -7.13 -25.86
N ASP A 66 17.69 -7.04 -24.58
CA ASP A 66 16.79 -6.99 -23.41
C ASP A 66 17.16 -5.84 -22.48
N TYR A 67 16.27 -5.53 -21.53
CA TYR A 67 16.45 -4.54 -20.47
C TYR A 67 16.45 -5.24 -19.12
N LYS A 68 17.53 -5.06 -18.34
CA LYS A 68 17.76 -5.75 -17.06
C LYS A 68 17.86 -4.77 -15.91
N TYR A 69 16.88 -4.78 -15.06
CA TYR A 69 16.78 -3.89 -13.89
C TYR A 69 17.14 -4.58 -12.57
N ARG A 70 17.23 -5.91 -12.51
CA ARG A 70 17.47 -6.67 -11.26
C ARG A 70 18.66 -6.14 -10.46
N LYS A 71 19.76 -5.74 -11.14
CA LYS A 71 20.95 -5.19 -10.48
C LYS A 71 20.66 -3.89 -9.73
N CYS A 72 19.71 -3.07 -10.20
CA CYS A 72 19.35 -1.80 -9.56
C CYS A 72 18.79 -2.01 -8.16
N PHE A 73 18.10 -3.12 -7.94
CA PHE A 73 17.35 -3.40 -6.72
C PHE A 73 18.00 -4.45 -5.81
N ARG A 74 19.18 -5.00 -6.18
CA ARG A 74 19.84 -6.11 -5.47
C ARG A 74 20.08 -5.87 -3.98
N TYR A 75 20.24 -4.61 -3.55
CA TYR A 75 20.50 -4.27 -2.16
C TYR A 75 19.22 -4.03 -1.34
N ILE A 76 18.14 -3.62 -2.00
CA ILE A 76 16.84 -3.37 -1.34
C ILE A 76 15.92 -4.60 -1.37
N ALA A 77 16.02 -5.46 -2.37
CA ALA A 77 15.16 -6.64 -2.52
C ALA A 77 15.16 -7.59 -1.30
N PRO A 78 16.26 -7.80 -0.57
CA PRO A 78 16.22 -8.62 0.64
C PRO A 78 15.26 -8.13 1.72
N TYR A 79 14.88 -6.82 1.69
CA TYR A 79 13.88 -6.27 2.61
C TYR A 79 12.44 -6.63 2.25
N TRP A 80 12.22 -7.20 1.07
CA TRP A 80 10.89 -7.63 0.61
C TRP A 80 10.57 -9.08 0.98
N ALA A 81 11.60 -9.87 1.29
CA ALA A 81 11.47 -11.33 1.49
C ALA A 81 10.46 -11.72 2.59
N ASP A 82 10.34 -10.90 3.64
CA ASP A 82 9.46 -11.15 4.77
C ASP A 82 8.12 -10.39 4.68
N ALA A 83 7.86 -9.72 3.54
CA ALA A 83 6.59 -9.03 3.32
C ALA A 83 5.61 -9.93 2.57
N ASP A 84 4.37 -9.95 3.03
CA ASP A 84 3.29 -10.69 2.37
C ASP A 84 2.87 -10.02 1.07
N PHE A 85 2.85 -8.68 1.07
CA PHE A 85 2.61 -7.87 -0.11
C PHE A 85 3.58 -6.70 -0.19
N VAL A 86 4.19 -6.51 -1.36
CA VAL A 86 5.02 -5.34 -1.68
C VAL A 86 4.32 -4.52 -2.74
N ILE A 87 3.96 -3.30 -2.41
CA ILE A 87 3.17 -2.39 -3.22
C ILE A 87 4.05 -1.21 -3.67
N ALA A 88 4.09 -0.91 -4.96
CA ALA A 88 4.91 0.17 -5.52
C ALA A 88 4.13 1.07 -6.48
N ASN A 89 4.46 2.37 -6.52
CA ASN A 89 3.88 3.32 -7.48
C ASN A 89 4.63 3.27 -8.82
N LEU A 90 3.97 2.80 -9.86
CA LEU A 90 4.50 2.76 -11.22
C LEU A 90 4.20 4.09 -11.92
N GLU A 91 5.14 5.03 -11.84
CA GLU A 91 4.98 6.39 -12.35
C GLU A 91 5.59 6.54 -13.76
N THR A 92 5.12 5.72 -14.66
CA THR A 92 5.47 5.68 -16.09
C THR A 92 4.47 4.82 -16.83
N THR A 93 4.28 5.04 -18.12
CA THR A 93 3.64 4.04 -18.99
C THR A 93 4.67 3.01 -19.45
N LEU A 94 4.21 1.83 -19.83
CA LEU A 94 5.05 0.74 -20.31
C LEU A 94 4.93 0.57 -21.84
N GLY A 95 6.03 0.16 -22.46
CA GLY A 95 6.10 -0.15 -23.89
C GLY A 95 7.11 -1.24 -24.20
N ASN A 96 7.24 -1.58 -25.48
CA ASN A 96 8.25 -2.52 -26.01
C ASN A 96 9.25 -1.87 -26.94
N LYS A 97 9.04 -0.61 -27.33
CA LYS A 97 9.88 0.21 -28.22
C LYS A 97 9.60 1.69 -27.99
N ASP A 98 10.32 2.54 -28.69
CA ASP A 98 10.14 4.01 -28.69
C ASP A 98 10.12 4.60 -27.29
N PHE A 99 11.05 4.13 -26.44
CA PHE A 99 11.15 4.53 -25.05
C PHE A 99 11.52 6.00 -24.89
N THR A 100 10.83 6.65 -23.95
CA THR A 100 11.02 8.08 -23.67
C THR A 100 11.19 8.32 -22.17
N GLY A 101 11.93 9.38 -21.84
CA GLY A 101 12.00 9.94 -20.49
C GLY A 101 11.11 11.17 -20.35
N TYR A 102 11.50 12.08 -19.41
CA TYR A 102 10.80 13.34 -19.21
C TYR A 102 10.67 14.13 -20.53
N PRO A 103 9.53 14.80 -20.82
CA PRO A 103 8.38 14.97 -19.91
C PRO A 103 7.29 13.88 -20.01
N ARG A 104 7.39 12.95 -20.94
CA ARG A 104 6.40 11.88 -21.17
C ARG A 104 7.10 10.53 -21.14
N PHE A 105 6.86 9.77 -20.07
CA PHE A 105 7.56 8.52 -19.82
C PHE A 105 6.91 7.33 -20.55
N CYS A 106 7.74 6.62 -21.30
CA CYS A 106 7.44 5.29 -21.83
C CYS A 106 8.63 4.38 -21.53
N SER A 107 8.46 3.43 -20.66
CA SER A 107 9.53 2.57 -20.13
C SER A 107 9.48 1.16 -20.70
N PRO A 108 10.63 0.48 -20.81
CA PRO A 108 10.65 -0.96 -21.08
C PRO A 108 9.84 -1.72 -20.05
N TRP A 109 8.89 -2.55 -20.49
CA TRP A 109 8.03 -3.34 -19.61
C TRP A 109 8.82 -4.28 -18.68
N GLN A 110 10.04 -4.62 -19.04
CA GLN A 110 10.94 -5.46 -18.25
C GLN A 110 11.21 -4.88 -16.85
N VAL A 111 10.99 -3.60 -16.64
CA VAL A 111 11.13 -3.00 -15.30
C VAL A 111 10.15 -3.62 -14.30
N VAL A 112 8.90 -3.86 -14.70
CA VAL A 112 7.91 -4.50 -13.82
C VAL A 112 8.14 -6.01 -13.69
N ARG A 113 8.61 -6.68 -14.75
CA ARG A 113 9.05 -8.09 -14.69
C ARG A 113 10.13 -8.27 -13.63
N ASP A 114 11.20 -7.50 -13.72
CA ASP A 114 12.36 -7.63 -12.84
C ASP A 114 12.03 -7.25 -11.38
N LEU A 115 11.17 -6.25 -11.18
CA LEU A 115 10.66 -5.89 -9.84
C LEU A 115 9.79 -7.00 -9.27
N HIS A 116 8.90 -7.58 -10.08
CA HIS A 116 8.04 -8.69 -9.66
C HIS A 116 8.86 -9.93 -9.29
N ASP A 117 9.81 -10.31 -10.13
CA ASP A 117 10.73 -11.43 -9.87
C ASP A 117 11.55 -11.25 -8.59
N LEU A 118 11.77 -10.00 -8.17
CA LEU A 118 12.48 -9.67 -6.94
C LEU A 118 11.57 -9.54 -5.71
N GLY A 119 10.24 -9.59 -5.88
CA GLY A 119 9.28 -9.63 -4.78
C GLY A 119 8.23 -8.51 -4.76
N VAL A 120 8.21 -7.57 -5.71
CA VAL A 120 7.07 -6.62 -5.82
C VAL A 120 5.84 -7.37 -6.28
N THR A 121 4.78 -7.37 -5.46
CA THR A 121 3.57 -8.16 -5.70
C THR A 121 2.43 -7.37 -6.33
N THR A 122 2.47 -6.04 -6.23
CA THR A 122 1.33 -5.19 -6.59
C THR A 122 1.80 -3.81 -7.07
N PHE A 123 1.19 -3.28 -8.12
CA PHE A 123 1.44 -1.91 -8.56
C PHE A 123 0.20 -1.03 -8.41
N VAL A 124 0.40 0.20 -7.94
CA VAL A 124 -0.55 1.30 -8.07
C VAL A 124 -0.15 2.15 -9.26
N THR A 125 -1.11 2.57 -10.07
CA THR A 125 -0.87 3.13 -11.41
C THR A 125 -1.58 4.46 -11.66
N ALA A 126 -2.45 4.94 -10.74
CA ALA A 126 -3.01 6.27 -10.82
C ALA A 126 -1.99 7.29 -10.33
N ASN A 127 -1.33 7.97 -11.27
CA ASN A 127 -0.37 9.04 -11.07
C ASN A 127 -0.45 10.03 -12.23
N ASN A 128 0.29 11.14 -12.16
CA ASN A 128 0.25 12.18 -13.17
C ASN A 128 0.88 11.76 -14.52
N HIS A 129 1.67 10.67 -14.56
CA HIS A 129 2.30 10.11 -15.76
C HIS A 129 1.55 8.90 -16.34
N CYS A 130 0.43 8.51 -15.78
CA CYS A 130 -0.31 7.33 -16.25
C CYS A 130 -0.93 7.48 -17.65
N CYS A 131 -1.04 8.71 -18.16
CA CYS A 131 -1.55 9.03 -19.50
C CYS A 131 -0.44 9.43 -20.50
N ASP A 132 0.84 9.35 -20.18
CA ASP A 132 1.93 9.83 -21.02
C ASP A 132 1.95 9.22 -22.43
N GLY A 133 1.64 7.93 -22.54
CA GLY A 133 1.47 7.20 -23.80
C GLY A 133 0.03 7.23 -24.34
N LEU A 134 -0.86 8.08 -23.79
CA LEU A 134 -2.28 8.11 -24.11
C LEU A 134 -2.93 6.71 -24.01
N GLY A 135 -3.89 6.40 -24.88
CA GLY A 135 -4.60 5.11 -24.83
C GLY A 135 -3.71 3.90 -25.06
N GLU A 136 -2.69 4.01 -25.93
CA GLU A 136 -1.71 2.95 -26.15
C GLU A 136 -0.87 2.68 -24.89
N GLY A 137 -0.36 3.75 -24.25
CA GLY A 137 0.41 3.63 -23.02
C GLY A 137 -0.39 2.99 -21.88
N ILE A 138 -1.66 3.36 -21.70
CA ILE A 138 -2.55 2.74 -20.72
C ILE A 138 -2.77 1.26 -21.05
N THR A 139 -3.10 0.94 -22.32
CA THR A 139 -3.34 -0.42 -22.78
C THR A 139 -2.12 -1.31 -22.57
N ASN A 140 -0.94 -0.84 -22.98
CA ASN A 140 0.31 -1.58 -22.84
C ASN A 140 0.66 -1.80 -21.37
N THR A 141 0.50 -0.78 -20.52
CA THR A 141 0.78 -0.89 -19.08
C THR A 141 -0.09 -1.97 -18.45
N ILE A 142 -1.41 -1.95 -18.69
CA ILE A 142 -2.35 -2.97 -18.20
C ILE A 142 -2.01 -4.34 -18.78
N HIS A 143 -1.74 -4.42 -20.08
CA HIS A 143 -1.40 -5.67 -20.76
C HIS A 143 -0.18 -6.36 -20.16
N TYR A 144 0.91 -5.63 -19.92
CA TYR A 144 2.12 -6.23 -19.33
C TYR A 144 1.92 -6.64 -17.88
N LEU A 145 1.20 -5.86 -17.08
CA LEU A 145 0.88 -6.24 -15.71
C LEU A 145 -0.02 -7.47 -15.67
N ASP A 146 -1.06 -7.53 -16.52
CA ASP A 146 -1.97 -8.68 -16.63
C ASP A 146 -1.24 -9.93 -17.14
N SER A 147 -0.36 -9.80 -18.15
CA SER A 147 0.39 -10.93 -18.72
C SER A 147 1.36 -11.57 -17.72
N LEU A 148 1.86 -10.78 -16.76
CA LEU A 148 2.69 -11.25 -15.67
C LEU A 148 1.87 -11.72 -14.44
N GLY A 149 0.54 -11.62 -14.49
CA GLY A 149 -0.33 -11.95 -13.37
C GLY A 149 -0.20 -11.01 -12.17
N ILE A 150 0.29 -9.78 -12.38
CA ILE A 150 0.56 -8.83 -11.30
C ILE A 150 -0.71 -8.02 -10.97
N PRO A 151 -1.24 -8.12 -9.75
CA PRO A 151 -2.33 -7.27 -9.27
C PRO A 151 -1.99 -5.79 -9.39
N HIS A 152 -2.93 -5.00 -9.94
CA HIS A 152 -2.73 -3.56 -10.08
C HIS A 152 -4.07 -2.80 -10.01
N THR A 153 -4.01 -1.51 -9.67
CA THR A 153 -5.18 -0.63 -9.61
C THR A 153 -4.79 0.82 -9.89
N GLY A 154 -5.74 1.62 -10.38
CA GLY A 154 -5.55 3.05 -10.64
C GLY A 154 -5.90 3.46 -12.07
N ILE A 155 -5.54 2.67 -13.09
CA ILE A 155 -5.94 2.85 -14.49
C ILE A 155 -6.68 1.62 -15.02
N PHE A 156 -7.62 1.83 -15.93
CA PHE A 156 -8.51 0.77 -16.44
C PHE A 156 -8.83 1.01 -17.91
N THR A 157 -9.01 -0.06 -18.67
CA THR A 157 -9.36 0.00 -20.09
C THR A 157 -10.78 0.52 -20.34
N ASP A 158 -11.66 0.37 -19.35
CA ASP A 158 -13.06 0.78 -19.42
C ASP A 158 -13.74 0.79 -18.05
N THR A 159 -14.99 1.26 -18.01
CA THR A 159 -15.80 1.32 -16.78
C THR A 159 -16.12 -0.06 -16.21
N LEU A 160 -16.21 -1.11 -17.03
CA LEU A 160 -16.47 -2.46 -16.55
C LEU A 160 -15.24 -3.03 -15.82
N SER A 161 -14.06 -2.85 -16.40
CA SER A 161 -12.77 -3.19 -15.78
C SER A 161 -12.58 -2.47 -14.44
N TYR A 162 -12.90 -1.16 -14.40
CA TYR A 162 -12.90 -0.38 -13.15
C TYR A 162 -13.81 -1.03 -12.09
N ARG A 163 -15.07 -1.31 -12.43
CA ARG A 163 -16.03 -1.91 -11.47
C ARG A 163 -15.61 -3.28 -10.96
N LYS A 164 -14.88 -4.06 -11.78
CA LYS A 164 -14.41 -5.41 -11.41
C LYS A 164 -13.15 -5.41 -10.56
N ARG A 165 -12.25 -4.42 -10.77
CA ARG A 165 -10.90 -4.41 -10.21
C ARG A 165 -10.66 -3.34 -9.16
N HIS A 166 -11.65 -2.46 -8.92
CA HIS A 166 -11.56 -1.39 -7.93
C HIS A 166 -12.75 -1.44 -6.98
N PRO A 167 -12.52 -1.51 -5.66
CA PRO A 167 -11.23 -1.60 -4.95
C PRO A 167 -10.43 -2.88 -5.25
N LEU A 168 -9.10 -2.81 -5.22
CA LEU A 168 -8.26 -4.01 -5.28
C LEU A 168 -8.18 -4.67 -3.91
N TYR A 169 -8.45 -5.99 -3.83
CA TYR A 169 -8.39 -6.72 -2.58
C TYR A 169 -7.15 -7.61 -2.50
N LEU A 170 -6.34 -7.41 -1.46
CA LEU A 170 -5.22 -8.27 -1.10
C LEU A 170 -5.66 -9.13 0.08
N GLN A 171 -5.56 -10.47 -0.05
CA GLN A 171 -6.09 -11.37 0.96
C GLN A 171 -5.04 -12.37 1.42
N LYS A 172 -4.85 -12.48 2.73
CA LYS A 172 -4.00 -13.48 3.37
C LYS A 172 -4.36 -13.63 4.85
N ASP A 173 -4.36 -14.85 5.37
CA ASP A 173 -4.44 -15.20 6.80
C ASP A 173 -5.56 -14.44 7.55
N GLY A 174 -6.78 -14.41 6.98
CA GLY A 174 -7.93 -13.73 7.58
C GLY A 174 -7.95 -12.20 7.44
N PHE A 175 -6.95 -11.61 6.79
CA PHE A 175 -6.98 -10.23 6.35
C PHE A 175 -7.55 -10.10 4.93
N LYS A 176 -8.38 -9.10 4.73
CA LYS A 176 -8.87 -8.63 3.43
C LYS A 176 -8.62 -7.14 3.34
N ILE A 177 -7.49 -6.78 2.77
CA ILE A 177 -7.07 -5.39 2.63
C ILE A 177 -7.68 -4.82 1.35
N ALA A 178 -8.45 -3.74 1.46
CA ALA A 178 -8.89 -2.97 0.30
C ALA A 178 -7.83 -1.91 -0.02
N LEU A 179 -7.21 -2.01 -1.18
CA LEU A 179 -6.27 -1.03 -1.70
C LEU A 179 -7.00 -0.12 -2.70
N LEU A 180 -7.07 1.17 -2.37
CA LEU A 180 -7.57 2.25 -3.19
C LEU A 180 -6.38 3.05 -3.73
N ASN A 181 -6.48 3.56 -4.98
CA ASN A 181 -5.41 4.38 -5.55
C ASN A 181 -6.00 5.53 -6.36
N TYR A 182 -5.54 6.76 -6.11
CA TYR A 182 -6.05 7.97 -6.75
C TYR A 182 -4.94 8.97 -7.06
N THR A 183 -5.12 9.76 -8.14
CA THR A 183 -4.20 10.84 -8.53
C THR A 183 -4.93 12.19 -8.64
N TYR A 184 -4.19 13.27 -8.40
CA TYR A 184 -4.69 14.65 -8.57
C TYR A 184 -4.93 15.02 -10.04
N GLY A 185 -4.30 14.34 -10.98
CA GLY A 185 -4.41 14.66 -12.40
C GLY A 185 -3.46 13.84 -13.27
N THR A 186 -3.34 14.26 -14.54
CA THR A 186 -2.63 13.58 -15.61
C THR A 186 -1.71 14.54 -16.40
N ASN A 187 -1.07 15.50 -15.70
CA ASN A 187 -0.20 16.53 -16.32
C ASN A 187 -0.86 17.29 -17.47
N GLY A 188 -2.18 17.53 -17.37
CA GLY A 188 -2.96 18.21 -18.42
C GLY A 188 -3.23 17.36 -19.67
N LEU A 189 -2.78 16.12 -19.72
CA LEU A 189 -3.15 15.20 -20.79
C LEU A 189 -4.61 14.72 -20.59
N PRO A 190 -5.43 14.66 -21.67
CA PRO A 190 -6.78 14.14 -21.56
C PRO A 190 -6.74 12.63 -21.26
N ILE A 191 -7.66 12.17 -20.41
CA ILE A 191 -7.94 10.74 -20.27
C ILE A 191 -8.58 10.29 -21.60
N PRO A 192 -8.00 9.32 -22.31
CA PRO A 192 -8.51 8.89 -23.60
C PRO A 192 -9.94 8.32 -23.49
N LYS A 193 -10.76 8.54 -24.51
CA LYS A 193 -12.17 8.11 -24.51
C LYS A 193 -12.28 6.61 -24.23
N GLY A 194 -13.14 6.24 -23.30
CA GLY A 194 -13.38 4.86 -22.89
C GLY A 194 -12.55 4.41 -21.70
N PHE A 195 -11.35 4.96 -21.52
CA PHE A 195 -10.47 4.62 -20.39
C PHE A 195 -10.93 5.28 -19.08
N VAL A 196 -10.51 4.73 -17.96
CA VAL A 196 -10.75 5.28 -16.62
C VAL A 196 -9.42 5.43 -15.89
N VAL A 197 -9.21 6.62 -15.30
CA VAL A 197 -8.16 6.90 -14.33
C VAL A 197 -8.83 7.28 -13.02
N SER A 198 -8.41 6.69 -11.92
CA SER A 198 -8.93 7.02 -10.59
C SER A 198 -8.42 8.40 -10.16
N LEU A 199 -9.19 9.43 -10.46
CA LEU A 199 -8.91 10.80 -10.02
C LEU A 199 -9.34 11.01 -8.57
N ILE A 200 -8.70 11.98 -7.89
CA ILE A 200 -9.13 12.46 -6.58
C ILE A 200 -10.46 13.19 -6.72
N ASP A 201 -11.55 12.46 -6.47
CA ASP A 201 -12.92 12.94 -6.40
C ASP A 201 -13.55 12.39 -5.12
N THR A 202 -13.91 13.29 -4.20
CA THR A 202 -14.42 12.86 -2.88
C THR A 202 -15.74 12.10 -2.96
N THR A 203 -16.55 12.33 -4.00
CA THR A 203 -17.80 11.60 -4.22
C THR A 203 -17.51 10.16 -4.65
N ALA A 204 -16.60 9.99 -5.62
CA ALA A 204 -16.15 8.68 -6.08
C ALA A 204 -15.45 7.91 -4.95
N ILE A 205 -14.49 8.54 -4.27
CA ILE A 205 -13.76 7.94 -3.14
C ILE A 205 -14.73 7.46 -2.05
N LYS A 206 -15.72 8.27 -1.68
CA LYS A 206 -16.74 7.91 -0.68
C LYS A 206 -17.56 6.69 -1.11
N LYS A 207 -17.88 6.58 -2.41
CA LYS A 207 -18.57 5.41 -2.97
C LYS A 207 -17.70 4.15 -2.87
N ASP A 208 -16.43 4.27 -3.21
CA ASP A 208 -15.47 3.15 -3.19
C ASP A 208 -15.23 2.68 -1.75
N ILE A 209 -15.06 3.59 -0.77
CA ILE A 209 -14.97 3.25 0.65
C ILE A 209 -16.25 2.54 1.16
N ARG A 210 -17.43 2.95 0.71
CA ARG A 210 -18.67 2.22 1.04
C ARG A 210 -18.66 0.81 0.46
N GLN A 211 -18.10 0.63 -0.74
CA GLN A 211 -17.97 -0.68 -1.36
C GLN A 211 -17.03 -1.58 -0.55
N THR A 212 -15.90 -1.07 -0.05
CA THR A 212 -14.99 -1.88 0.79
C THR A 212 -15.69 -2.45 2.02
N ARG A 213 -16.58 -1.66 2.65
CA ARG A 213 -17.38 -2.11 3.80
C ARG A 213 -18.39 -3.20 3.43
N ARG A 214 -19.08 -3.06 2.28
CA ARG A 214 -20.02 -4.09 1.78
C ARG A 214 -19.29 -5.39 1.47
N ASP A 215 -18.07 -5.29 0.98
CA ASP A 215 -17.22 -6.44 0.64
C ASP A 215 -16.49 -7.00 1.87
N SER A 216 -16.79 -6.50 3.08
CA SER A 216 -16.20 -6.94 4.35
C SER A 216 -14.67 -6.86 4.37
N ALA A 217 -14.11 -5.76 3.83
CA ALA A 217 -12.69 -5.48 4.01
C ALA A 217 -12.35 -5.32 5.49
N THR A 218 -11.26 -5.93 5.93
CA THR A 218 -10.78 -5.80 7.31
C THR A 218 -10.08 -4.48 7.55
N ASN A 219 -9.42 -3.98 6.51
CA ASN A 219 -8.69 -2.69 6.53
C ASN A 219 -8.79 -2.03 5.17
N VAL A 220 -8.78 -0.70 5.17
CA VAL A 220 -8.81 0.13 3.97
C VAL A 220 -7.55 0.98 3.89
N ILE A 221 -6.80 0.84 2.80
CA ILE A 221 -5.57 1.59 2.54
C ILE A 221 -5.79 2.43 1.27
N ALA A 222 -5.52 3.73 1.36
CA ALA A 222 -5.55 4.63 0.20
C ALA A 222 -4.13 5.04 -0.21
N PHE A 223 -3.74 4.72 -1.43
CA PHE A 223 -2.49 5.20 -2.03
C PHE A 223 -2.79 6.43 -2.86
N MET A 224 -2.24 7.58 -2.46
CA MET A 224 -2.58 8.90 -2.97
C MET A 224 -1.40 9.52 -3.71
N HIS A 225 -1.60 9.89 -4.98
CA HIS A 225 -0.64 10.64 -5.77
C HIS A 225 -1.04 12.12 -5.77
N TRP A 226 -0.39 12.94 -4.91
CA TRP A 226 -0.88 14.26 -4.51
C TRP A 226 0.20 15.24 -4.05
N GLY A 227 -0.18 16.50 -3.85
CA GLY A 227 0.69 17.56 -3.28
C GLY A 227 1.48 18.32 -4.33
N TYR A 228 2.59 18.93 -3.92
CA TYR A 228 3.48 19.68 -4.79
C TYR A 228 4.84 19.02 -4.86
N GLU A 229 5.41 18.95 -6.06
CA GLU A 229 6.76 18.43 -6.27
C GLU A 229 7.80 19.19 -5.43
N TYR A 230 8.77 18.46 -4.91
CA TYR A 230 9.97 18.96 -4.21
C TYR A 230 9.71 19.70 -2.89
N HIS A 231 8.49 19.60 -2.33
CA HIS A 231 8.14 20.17 -1.02
C HIS A 231 8.21 19.10 0.07
N ASN A 232 9.12 19.27 1.04
CA ASN A 232 9.32 18.31 2.14
C ASN A 232 8.20 18.30 3.19
N PHE A 233 7.24 19.22 3.12
CA PHE A 233 6.10 19.27 4.03
C PHE A 233 4.78 19.30 3.25
N PRO A 234 3.77 18.56 3.72
CA PRO A 234 2.47 18.51 3.06
C PRO A 234 1.79 19.88 3.09
N ASN A 235 1.10 20.20 2.00
CA ASN A 235 0.26 21.39 1.90
C ASN A 235 -1.04 21.24 2.70
N LYS A 236 -1.87 22.29 2.72
CA LYS A 236 -3.15 22.30 3.46
C LYS A 236 -4.14 21.30 2.87
N GLU A 237 -4.15 21.16 1.55
CA GLU A 237 -5.05 20.27 0.80
C GLU A 237 -4.73 18.80 1.09
N GLN A 238 -3.43 18.42 1.14
CA GLN A 238 -3.01 17.07 1.53
C GLN A 238 -3.47 16.74 2.96
N ARG A 239 -3.29 17.67 3.92
CA ARG A 239 -3.71 17.45 5.30
C ARG A 239 -5.23 17.34 5.43
N ALA A 240 -5.97 18.23 4.77
CA ALA A 240 -7.43 18.21 4.80
C ALA A 240 -7.98 16.93 4.19
N LEU A 241 -7.43 16.48 3.04
CA LEU A 241 -7.87 15.26 2.39
C LEU A 241 -7.47 14.02 3.20
N GLY A 242 -6.25 13.98 3.78
CA GLY A 242 -5.81 12.87 4.64
C GLY A 242 -6.72 12.71 5.85
N LYS A 243 -7.01 13.81 6.54
CA LYS A 243 -7.97 13.83 7.65
C LYS A 243 -9.34 13.31 7.23
N TRP A 244 -9.88 13.85 6.13
CA TRP A 244 -11.20 13.45 5.62
C TRP A 244 -11.23 11.96 5.24
N LEU A 245 -10.18 11.40 4.65
CA LEU A 245 -10.09 9.98 4.33
C LEU A 245 -10.24 9.11 5.59
N HIS A 246 -9.56 9.47 6.69
CA HIS A 246 -9.71 8.77 7.97
C HIS A 246 -11.13 8.89 8.54
N GLU A 247 -11.74 10.08 8.47
CA GLU A 247 -13.15 10.30 8.86
C GLU A 247 -14.13 9.44 8.04
N GLN A 248 -13.79 9.11 6.78
CA GLN A 248 -14.59 8.20 5.97
C GLN A 248 -14.30 6.71 6.26
N GLY A 249 -13.25 6.39 7.01
CA GLY A 249 -12.90 5.02 7.43
C GLY A 249 -11.77 4.38 6.64
N VAL A 250 -10.86 5.20 6.10
CA VAL A 250 -9.56 4.73 5.62
C VAL A 250 -8.61 4.61 6.82
N ASP A 251 -8.02 3.46 7.02
CA ASP A 251 -7.09 3.22 8.14
C ASP A 251 -5.71 3.82 7.88
N ILE A 252 -5.20 3.63 6.67
CA ILE A 252 -3.84 4.02 6.30
C ILE A 252 -3.89 4.80 4.97
N VAL A 253 -3.20 5.94 4.95
CA VAL A 253 -2.99 6.73 3.75
C VAL A 253 -1.50 6.73 3.41
N ILE A 254 -1.15 6.29 2.19
CA ILE A 254 0.22 6.29 1.66
C ILE A 254 0.29 7.29 0.52
N GLY A 255 1.19 8.24 0.61
CA GLY A 255 1.35 9.32 -0.37
C GLY A 255 2.57 9.16 -1.27
N SER A 256 2.47 9.72 -2.47
CA SER A 256 3.49 9.84 -3.51
C SER A 256 3.33 11.13 -4.30
N HIS A 257 4.14 11.40 -5.30
CA HIS A 257 4.20 12.59 -6.16
C HIS A 257 5.20 13.67 -5.74
N PRO A 258 5.36 14.09 -4.47
CA PRO A 258 6.34 15.13 -4.16
C PRO A 258 7.79 14.79 -4.52
N HIS A 259 8.10 13.53 -4.83
CA HIS A 259 9.43 13.00 -5.15
C HIS A 259 10.46 13.16 -4.02
N VAL A 260 10.04 13.72 -2.90
CA VAL A 260 10.81 13.88 -1.66
C VAL A 260 10.02 13.29 -0.50
N VAL A 261 10.72 12.85 0.53
CA VAL A 261 10.07 12.32 1.74
C VAL A 261 9.34 13.46 2.45
N GLN A 262 8.10 13.17 2.89
CA GLN A 262 7.30 14.04 3.74
C GLN A 262 7.01 13.36 5.08
N PRO A 263 6.58 14.11 6.13
CA PRO A 263 6.27 13.58 7.45
C PRO A 263 5.21 12.47 7.45
N ILE A 264 5.22 11.71 8.56
CA ILE A 264 4.16 10.79 8.92
C ILE A 264 3.30 11.46 10.00
N GLU A 265 1.97 11.40 9.86
CA GLU A 265 1.05 11.92 10.87
C GLU A 265 0.11 10.82 11.35
N TYR A 266 -0.19 10.83 12.65
CA TYR A 266 -1.10 9.89 13.31
C TYR A 266 -2.37 10.61 13.73
N TYR A 267 -3.51 9.98 13.50
CA TYR A 267 -4.83 10.52 13.81
C TYR A 267 -5.57 9.57 14.74
N THR A 268 -6.01 10.06 15.89
CA THR A 268 -6.86 9.32 16.81
C THR A 268 -8.32 9.56 16.44
N LEU A 269 -9.02 8.53 16.00
CA LEU A 269 -10.44 8.57 15.62
C LEU A 269 -11.26 7.91 16.74
N GLY A 270 -11.67 8.71 17.72
CA GLY A 270 -12.26 8.20 18.96
C GLY A 270 -11.20 7.66 19.93
N LYS A 271 -11.58 6.83 20.89
CA LYS A 271 -10.67 6.37 21.96
C LYS A 271 -9.64 5.33 21.50
N ASP A 272 -9.96 4.51 20.49
CA ASP A 272 -9.19 3.31 20.14
C ASP A 272 -8.81 3.19 18.65
N THR A 273 -9.17 4.15 17.80
CA THR A 273 -8.90 4.07 16.35
C THR A 273 -7.75 4.99 15.99
N LEU A 274 -6.71 4.44 15.40
CA LEU A 274 -5.55 5.19 14.90
C LEU A 274 -5.55 5.18 13.37
N GLY A 275 -5.68 6.37 12.77
CA GLY A 275 -5.41 6.59 11.35
C GLY A 275 -3.95 7.02 11.15
N ILE A 276 -3.30 6.54 10.10
CA ILE A 276 -1.91 6.88 9.79
C ILE A 276 -1.83 7.44 8.38
N THR A 277 -1.21 8.62 8.23
CA THR A 277 -0.90 9.21 6.93
C THR A 277 0.60 9.35 6.75
N VAL A 278 1.16 8.66 5.76
CA VAL A 278 2.49 8.89 5.21
C VAL A 278 2.32 9.82 4.02
N PHE A 279 2.69 11.09 4.12
CA PHE A 279 2.35 12.07 3.08
C PHE A 279 3.12 11.89 1.78
N SER A 280 4.38 11.43 1.83
CA SER A 280 5.15 11.04 0.65
C SER A 280 6.29 10.09 1.00
N LEU A 281 6.41 9.03 0.22
CA LEU A 281 7.52 8.08 0.29
C LEU A 281 8.79 8.61 -0.41
N GLY A 282 8.66 9.61 -1.29
CA GLY A 282 9.71 10.06 -2.19
C GLY A 282 9.95 9.09 -3.35
N ASN A 283 11.03 9.32 -4.10
CA ASN A 283 11.39 8.46 -5.23
C ASN A 283 11.89 7.09 -4.77
N PHE A 284 11.33 6.02 -5.31
CA PHE A 284 11.93 4.69 -5.17
C PHE A 284 13.11 4.52 -6.14
N ILE A 285 12.92 4.87 -7.39
CA ILE A 285 14.00 4.98 -8.37
C ILE A 285 13.71 6.08 -9.40
N SER A 286 14.67 6.98 -9.63
CA SER A 286 14.54 8.11 -10.53
C SER A 286 15.93 8.62 -10.98
N ASN A 287 15.99 9.46 -12.00
CA ASN A 287 17.21 10.22 -12.35
C ASN A 287 17.06 11.72 -12.04
N GLN A 288 16.06 12.12 -11.28
CA GLN A 288 15.92 13.51 -10.85
C GLN A 288 17.14 13.98 -10.06
N SER A 289 17.43 15.30 -10.10
CA SER A 289 18.61 15.90 -9.49
C SER A 289 18.29 16.97 -8.45
N GLN A 290 17.04 17.31 -8.27
CA GLN A 290 16.58 18.24 -7.24
C GLN A 290 16.93 17.69 -5.86
N GLN A 291 17.23 18.58 -4.92
CA GLN A 291 17.60 18.20 -3.57
C GLN A 291 16.46 17.43 -2.87
N GLY A 292 16.78 16.27 -2.32
CA GLY A 292 15.82 15.39 -1.62
C GLY A 292 15.23 14.31 -2.53
N THR A 293 15.42 14.40 -3.88
CA THR A 293 14.93 13.40 -4.83
C THR A 293 15.89 12.22 -5.02
N GLU A 294 17.04 12.26 -4.37
CA GLU A 294 18.10 11.27 -4.48
C GLU A 294 17.87 9.98 -3.67
N GLY A 295 16.69 9.80 -3.12
CA GLY A 295 16.29 8.62 -2.35
C GLY A 295 14.88 8.76 -1.82
N GLY A 296 14.51 7.88 -0.91
CA GLY A 296 13.18 7.84 -0.33
C GLY A 296 13.12 6.91 0.89
N ILE A 297 11.90 6.54 1.23
CA ILE A 297 11.61 5.52 2.24
C ILE A 297 10.69 4.44 1.66
N CYS A 298 10.90 3.21 2.07
CA CYS A 298 9.84 2.21 2.05
C CYS A 298 9.20 2.18 3.44
N ILE A 299 7.91 1.91 3.51
CA ILE A 299 7.20 1.68 4.77
C ILE A 299 6.89 0.20 4.89
N ARG A 300 7.46 -0.44 5.91
CA ARG A 300 7.01 -1.75 6.36
C ARG A 300 5.89 -1.52 7.38
N LEU A 301 4.72 -2.05 7.09
CA LEU A 301 3.54 -1.97 7.93
C LEU A 301 3.13 -3.39 8.33
N THR A 302 3.25 -3.71 9.62
CA THR A 302 2.77 -4.97 10.17
C THR A 302 1.43 -4.77 10.86
N LEU A 303 0.43 -5.48 10.39
CA LEU A 303 -0.90 -5.56 10.99
C LEU A 303 -0.94 -6.79 11.88
N THR A 304 -1.39 -6.62 13.12
CA THR A 304 -1.63 -7.72 14.04
C THR A 304 -3.10 -7.71 14.46
N LYS A 305 -3.80 -8.81 14.24
CA LYS A 305 -5.19 -8.98 14.65
C LYS A 305 -5.25 -9.88 15.91
N PRO A 306 -5.27 -9.28 17.10
CA PRO A 306 -5.48 -10.03 18.32
C PRO A 306 -6.92 -10.54 18.36
N GLN A 307 -7.15 -11.65 19.07
CA GLN A 307 -8.49 -12.19 19.28
C GLN A 307 -9.37 -11.16 20.03
N HIS A 308 -10.53 -10.82 19.45
CA HIS A 308 -11.51 -9.88 20.03
C HIS A 308 -11.04 -8.43 20.27
N LEU A 309 -9.94 -8.00 19.67
CA LEU A 309 -9.41 -6.64 19.78
C LEU A 309 -9.24 -5.98 18.40
N PRO A 310 -9.20 -4.65 18.33
CA PRO A 310 -8.89 -3.94 17.08
C PRO A 310 -7.52 -4.31 16.50
N THR A 311 -7.38 -4.22 15.18
CA THR A 311 -6.10 -4.41 14.50
C THR A 311 -5.07 -3.42 15.05
N ARG A 312 -3.87 -3.90 15.37
CA ARG A 312 -2.73 -3.08 15.76
C ARG A 312 -1.83 -2.87 14.57
N TYR A 313 -1.24 -1.68 14.46
CA TYR A 313 -0.33 -1.29 13.41
C TYR A 313 1.05 -1.05 13.98
N GLN A 314 2.08 -1.69 13.39
CA GLN A 314 3.47 -1.36 13.63
C GLN A 314 4.07 -0.89 12.32
N MET A 315 4.69 0.29 12.32
CA MET A 315 5.26 0.93 11.14
C MET A 315 6.77 1.12 11.31
N GLU A 316 7.51 0.72 10.28
CA GLU A 316 8.96 0.87 10.21
C GLU A 316 9.35 1.54 8.89
N PRO A 317 9.90 2.75 8.88
CA PRO A 317 10.46 3.37 7.69
C PRO A 317 11.85 2.78 7.38
N ILE A 318 12.02 2.27 6.16
CA ILE A 318 13.29 1.77 5.63
C ILE A 318 13.84 2.83 4.69
N LYS A 319 14.82 3.60 5.13
CA LYS A 319 15.45 4.67 4.33
C LYS A 319 16.44 4.08 3.34
N PHE A 320 16.50 4.65 2.15
CA PHE A 320 17.47 4.28 1.11
C PHE A 320 17.91 5.49 0.29
N TYR A 321 19.09 5.36 -0.33
CA TYR A 321 19.70 6.35 -1.21
C TYR A 321 19.89 5.75 -2.59
N MET A 322 19.68 6.54 -3.64
CA MET A 322 19.86 6.15 -5.03
C MET A 322 21.30 6.44 -5.44
N TYR A 323 22.15 5.43 -5.36
CA TYR A 323 23.54 5.50 -5.76
C TYR A 323 23.69 5.36 -7.27
N ARG A 324 24.41 6.29 -7.89
CA ARG A 324 24.54 6.41 -9.35
C ARG A 324 26.01 6.41 -9.80
N PRO A 325 26.77 5.29 -9.62
CA PRO A 325 28.16 5.20 -10.03
C PRO A 325 28.31 5.09 -11.54
N TYR A 326 29.55 5.35 -12.02
CA TYR A 326 29.99 4.93 -13.32
C TYR A 326 30.71 3.59 -13.19
N GLU A 327 30.25 2.56 -13.90
CA GLU A 327 30.82 1.23 -13.94
C GLU A 327 30.90 0.75 -15.38
N ALA A 328 32.07 0.29 -15.82
CA ALA A 328 32.29 -0.19 -17.18
C ALA A 328 31.79 0.79 -18.28
N GLY A 329 32.09 2.07 -18.10
CA GLY A 329 31.74 3.12 -19.07
C GLY A 329 30.26 3.55 -19.07
N ARG A 330 29.44 3.03 -18.15
CA ARG A 330 28.00 3.36 -18.03
C ARG A 330 27.67 3.91 -16.66
N ARG A 331 26.70 4.81 -16.59
CA ARG A 331 26.06 5.16 -15.33
C ARG A 331 25.20 3.98 -14.90
N ARG A 332 25.35 3.51 -13.65
CA ARG A 332 24.51 2.50 -13.03
C ARG A 332 23.60 3.15 -11.97
N TYR A 333 22.58 2.43 -11.57
CA TYR A 333 21.61 2.89 -10.56
C TYR A 333 21.42 1.78 -9.55
N TYR A 334 21.56 2.12 -8.25
CA TYR A 334 21.37 1.19 -7.16
C TYR A 334 20.54 1.83 -6.07
N VAL A 335 19.49 1.15 -5.64
CA VAL A 335 18.72 1.52 -4.45
C VAL A 335 19.43 0.91 -3.24
N VAL A 336 20.13 1.75 -2.47
CA VAL A 336 21.00 1.31 -1.38
C VAL A 336 20.39 1.67 -0.04
N PRO A 337 19.94 0.69 0.79
CA PRO A 337 19.44 0.94 2.13
C PRO A 337 20.49 1.63 3.02
N GLU A 338 20.04 2.49 3.94
CA GLU A 338 20.90 3.29 4.82
C GLU A 338 21.99 2.44 5.51
N ARG A 339 21.62 1.28 6.06
CA ARG A 339 22.56 0.40 6.78
C ARG A 339 23.67 -0.20 5.89
N LEU A 340 23.52 -0.15 4.56
CA LEU A 340 24.52 -0.67 3.62
C LEU A 340 25.34 0.44 2.96
N VAL A 341 24.99 1.71 3.17
CA VAL A 341 25.60 2.84 2.47
C VAL A 341 27.12 2.88 2.66
N ASP A 342 27.59 2.73 3.88
CA ASP A 342 29.02 2.81 4.22
C ASP A 342 29.82 1.63 3.63
N SER A 343 29.17 0.50 3.38
CA SER A 343 29.81 -0.67 2.75
C SER A 343 29.81 -0.59 1.23
N ILE A 344 28.80 0.02 0.63
CA ILE A 344 28.57 0.04 -0.83
C ILE A 344 29.16 1.30 -1.49
N ILE A 345 28.93 2.49 -0.91
CA ILE A 345 29.35 3.76 -1.49
C ILE A 345 30.75 4.10 -0.99
N LYS A 346 31.75 4.06 -1.90
CA LYS A 346 33.16 4.30 -1.58
C LYS A 346 33.71 5.60 -2.18
N ASP A 347 32.85 6.41 -2.79
CA ASP A 347 33.25 7.64 -3.48
C ASP A 347 32.68 8.91 -2.78
N ASN A 348 32.83 10.06 -3.44
CA ASN A 348 32.39 11.36 -2.95
C ASN A 348 30.87 11.50 -2.76
N ARG A 349 30.08 10.49 -3.09
CA ARG A 349 28.64 10.46 -2.85
C ARG A 349 28.29 9.97 -1.44
N LEU A 350 29.22 9.33 -0.72
CA LEU A 350 28.99 8.88 0.66
C LEU A 350 28.61 10.03 1.62
N PRO A 351 29.28 11.17 1.65
CA PRO A 351 28.84 12.31 2.47
C PRO A 351 27.46 12.84 2.08
N LYS A 352 27.11 12.80 0.78
CA LYS A 352 25.81 13.24 0.27
C LYS A 352 24.69 12.30 0.75
N SER A 353 24.91 11.00 0.69
CA SER A 353 23.94 9.99 1.18
C SER A 353 23.70 10.13 2.69
N ARG A 354 24.75 10.31 3.48
CA ARG A 354 24.63 10.55 4.93
C ARG A 354 23.85 11.85 5.23
N ASN A 355 24.07 12.90 4.43
CA ASN A 355 23.32 14.16 4.55
C ASN A 355 21.84 13.96 4.21
N PHE A 356 21.54 13.18 3.16
CA PHE A 356 20.17 12.81 2.80
C PHE A 356 19.47 12.10 3.96
N PHE A 357 20.08 11.09 4.57
CA PHE A 357 19.47 10.37 5.69
C PHE A 357 19.25 11.26 6.91
N ARG A 358 20.21 12.13 7.27
CA ARG A 358 20.04 13.08 8.36
C ARG A 358 18.86 14.03 8.14
N LYS A 359 18.66 14.52 6.90
CA LYS A 359 17.50 15.35 6.55
C LYS A 359 16.21 14.55 6.62
N THR A 360 16.20 13.34 6.08
CA THR A 360 15.05 12.42 6.17
C THR A 360 14.68 12.15 7.62
N ASP A 361 15.64 11.89 8.50
CA ASP A 361 15.39 11.72 9.94
C ASP A 361 14.76 12.97 10.58
N SER A 362 15.22 14.16 10.19
CA SER A 362 14.63 15.42 10.68
C SER A 362 13.17 15.56 10.24
N ILE A 363 12.86 15.18 9.00
CA ILE A 363 11.49 15.21 8.47
C ILE A 363 10.61 14.19 9.21
N LEU A 364 11.09 12.97 9.39
CA LEU A 364 10.34 11.91 10.08
C LEU A 364 10.14 12.21 11.57
N LYS A 365 11.10 12.88 12.23
CA LYS A 365 10.96 13.36 13.63
C LYS A 365 9.95 14.49 13.78
N SER A 366 9.56 15.18 12.71
CA SER A 366 8.49 16.19 12.74
C SER A 366 7.07 15.60 12.73
N THR A 367 6.97 14.29 12.93
CA THR A 367 5.72 13.54 13.11
C THR A 367 4.80 14.19 14.13
N LYS A 368 3.51 14.31 13.80
CA LYS A 368 2.48 14.85 14.68
C LYS A 368 1.39 13.83 14.94
N THR A 369 0.81 13.91 16.12
CA THR A 369 -0.40 13.18 16.49
C THR A 369 -1.54 14.16 16.66
N PHE A 370 -2.67 13.89 16.04
CA PHE A 370 -3.89 14.71 16.10
C PHE A 370 -5.01 13.88 16.69
N SER A 371 -5.76 14.46 17.63
CA SER A 371 -7.02 13.92 18.16
C SER A 371 -8.19 14.62 17.48
N PHE A 372 -9.27 13.86 17.18
CA PHE A 372 -10.52 14.37 16.62
C PHE A 372 -11.62 14.45 17.67
#